data_720061faf9a4052a3708f35b1d246cb3
#
_entry.id   720061faf9a4052a3708f35b1d246cb3
#
_cell.length_a   1.000
_cell.length_b   1.000
_cell.length_c   1.000
_cell.angle_alpha   90.00
_cell.angle_beta   90.00
_cell.angle_gamma   90.00
#
_symmetry.space_group_name_H-M   'P 1'
#
loop_
_entity.id
_entity.type
_entity.pdbx_description
1 polymer ?
#
loop_
_entity_poly.entity_id
_entity_poly.type
_entity_poly.pdbx_seq_one_letter_code
_entity_poly.pdbx_strand_id
1 'polypeptide(L)'
;APSIMSYSQDLCTVGRSGAFQGQVFGLSGGRTVVDENCERLKLSKYLYDMGMKVASVALLCQDVRVFKAMEMAGTPCPYNGAIGDSAKTAWVANIEDRPDAKDHSKKLKKENKKVRDKAKGKVDMQRKVKEGYSYWRAYWRMCKHEKNPNGSFKSKRACKVEYERVSS
;
A
#
# COMPACT_ATOMS: atom_id res chain seq x y z
N ALA A 1 -36.56 25.69 3.18
CA ALA A 1 -35.71 25.98 4.33
C ALA A 1 -34.31 26.42 3.86
N PRO A 2 -33.80 27.60 4.24
CA PRO A 2 -32.50 28.04 3.80
C PRO A 2 -31.40 27.18 4.44
N SER A 3 -30.43 26.72 3.62
CA SER A 3 -29.25 26.05 4.11
C SER A 3 -28.24 27.08 4.59
N ILE A 4 -27.80 27.00 5.84
CA ILE A 4 -26.76 27.87 6.39
C ILE A 4 -25.42 27.25 6.11
N MET A 5 -24.66 27.86 5.22
CA MET A 5 -23.25 27.49 5.01
C MET A 5 -22.37 28.50 5.75
N SER A 6 -21.66 28.05 6.78
CA SER A 6 -20.55 28.80 7.35
C SER A 6 -19.25 28.26 6.79
N TYR A 7 -18.51 29.11 6.10
CA TYR A 7 -17.23 28.79 5.51
C TYR A 7 -16.17 29.74 6.08
N SER A 8 -15.14 29.18 6.69
CA SER A 8 -13.98 29.95 7.15
C SER A 8 -12.71 29.32 6.64
N GLN A 9 -12.04 30.00 5.71
CA GLN A 9 -10.74 29.56 5.17
C GLN A 9 -9.64 29.56 6.23
N ASP A 10 -9.73 30.49 7.20
CA ASP A 10 -8.70 30.61 8.23
C ASP A 10 -8.75 29.50 9.27
N LEU A 11 -9.92 29.01 9.59
CA LEU A 11 -10.12 27.96 10.59
C LEU A 11 -10.16 26.54 9.99
N CYS A 12 -9.92 26.38 8.68
CA CYS A 12 -10.02 25.09 7.99
C CYS A 12 -11.34 24.34 8.28
N THR A 13 -12.41 25.08 8.44
CA THR A 13 -13.72 24.48 8.72
C THR A 13 -14.57 24.40 7.46
N VAL A 14 -15.23 23.26 7.26
CA VAL A 14 -16.16 23.01 6.19
C VAL A 14 -17.55 22.83 6.78
N GLY A 15 -18.51 23.65 6.33
CA GLY A 15 -19.91 23.52 6.70
C GLY A 15 -20.57 22.37 5.94
N ARG A 16 -21.20 21.45 6.67
CA ARG A 16 -22.11 20.45 6.09
C ARG A 16 -23.51 20.76 6.55
N SER A 17 -24.40 21.13 5.63
CA SER A 17 -25.80 21.38 5.90
C SER A 17 -26.67 20.38 5.14
N GLY A 18 -27.73 19.93 5.80
CA GLY A 18 -28.79 19.13 5.21
C GLY A 18 -30.14 19.81 5.49
N ALA A 19 -30.98 19.92 4.50
CA ALA A 19 -32.35 20.40 4.66
C ALA A 19 -33.33 19.35 4.13
N PHE A 20 -34.37 19.07 4.90
CA PHE A 20 -35.50 18.26 4.49
C PHE A 20 -36.76 19.11 4.55
N GLN A 21 -37.50 19.12 3.46
CA GLN A 21 -38.78 19.86 3.38
C GLN A 21 -39.89 18.88 3.05
N GLY A 22 -40.81 18.69 4.01
CA GLY A 22 -42.06 17.96 3.81
C GLY A 22 -43.22 18.89 3.56
N GLN A 23 -44.38 18.32 3.30
CA GLN A 23 -45.61 19.07 2.96
C GLN A 23 -46.16 19.90 4.15
N VAL A 24 -45.79 19.54 5.38
CA VAL A 24 -46.31 20.14 6.61
C VAL A 24 -45.20 20.75 7.48
N PHE A 25 -43.95 20.29 7.36
CA PHE A 25 -42.85 20.83 8.15
C PHE A 25 -41.52 20.73 7.41
N GLY A 26 -40.61 21.64 7.71
CA GLY A 26 -39.24 21.65 7.20
C GLY A 26 -38.25 21.59 8.37
N LEU A 27 -37.21 20.77 8.23
CA LEU A 27 -36.11 20.68 9.17
C LEU A 27 -34.81 20.98 8.43
N SER A 28 -34.00 21.90 9.00
CA SER A 28 -32.65 22.16 8.51
C SER A 28 -31.64 22.00 9.64
N GLY A 29 -30.56 21.30 9.38
CA GLY A 29 -29.46 21.11 10.32
C GLY A 29 -28.11 21.39 9.64
N GLY A 30 -27.23 22.08 10.34
CA GLY A 30 -25.88 22.36 9.89
C GLY A 30 -24.85 21.93 10.93
N ARG A 31 -23.74 21.33 10.46
CA ARG A 31 -22.58 20.99 11.29
C ARG A 31 -21.31 21.49 10.63
N THR A 32 -20.44 22.13 11.40
CA THR A 32 -19.09 22.48 10.98
C THR A 32 -18.15 21.32 11.29
N VAL A 33 -17.33 20.94 10.33
CA VAL A 33 -16.32 19.89 10.46
C VAL A 33 -14.96 20.52 10.12
N VAL A 34 -13.94 20.26 10.94
CA VAL A 34 -12.57 20.69 10.65
C VAL A 34 -11.99 19.81 9.54
N ASP A 35 -11.37 20.44 8.54
CA ASP A 35 -10.60 19.73 7.51
C ASP A 35 -9.17 19.52 7.98
N GLU A 36 -8.87 18.30 8.42
CA GLU A 36 -7.54 17.92 8.90
C GLU A 36 -6.43 18.13 7.86
N ASN A 37 -6.76 18.03 6.56
CA ASN A 37 -5.77 18.28 5.51
C ASN A 37 -5.40 19.76 5.42
N CYS A 38 -6.40 20.63 5.48
CA CYS A 38 -6.19 22.06 5.50
C CYS A 38 -5.36 22.49 6.72
N GLU A 39 -5.70 21.99 7.91
CA GLU A 39 -4.98 22.24 9.15
C GLU A 39 -3.51 21.80 9.05
N ARG A 40 -3.27 20.58 8.58
CA ARG A 40 -1.92 20.03 8.40
C ARG A 40 -1.07 20.88 7.44
N LEU A 41 -1.67 21.30 6.33
CA LEU A 41 -0.97 22.17 5.36
C LEU A 41 -0.60 23.53 5.96
N LYS A 42 -1.50 24.14 6.74
CA LYS A 42 -1.21 25.41 7.42
C LYS A 42 -0.13 25.26 8.47
N LEU A 43 -0.23 24.23 9.34
CA LEU A 43 0.78 23.96 10.36
C LEU A 43 2.15 23.67 9.71
N SER A 44 2.19 22.91 8.62
CA SER A 44 3.41 22.67 7.87
C SER A 44 4.02 23.97 7.34
N LYS A 45 3.20 24.87 6.80
CA LYS A 45 3.66 26.18 6.34
C LYS A 45 4.22 27.02 7.48
N TYR A 46 3.54 27.09 8.63
CA TYR A 46 4.04 27.82 9.79
C TYR A 46 5.38 27.27 10.29
N LEU A 47 5.54 25.95 10.34
CA LEU A 47 6.83 25.33 10.71
C LEU A 47 7.93 25.70 9.70
N TYR A 48 7.60 25.72 8.41
CA TYR A 48 8.55 26.13 7.38
C TYR A 48 8.97 27.59 7.52
N ASP A 49 8.00 28.48 7.75
CA ASP A 49 8.24 29.92 7.91
C ASP A 49 9.06 30.24 9.18
N MET A 50 8.93 29.43 10.24
CA MET A 50 9.78 29.50 11.44
C MET A 50 11.19 28.89 11.23
N GLY A 51 11.51 28.40 10.03
CA GLY A 51 12.82 27.83 9.71
C GLY A 51 12.93 26.32 10.03
N MET A 52 11.90 25.69 10.59
CA MET A 52 11.89 24.26 10.95
C MET A 52 11.52 23.38 9.75
N LYS A 53 12.34 23.43 8.68
CA LYS A 53 12.05 22.76 7.39
C LYS A 53 11.85 21.27 7.52
N VAL A 54 12.65 20.58 8.32
CA VAL A 54 12.57 19.13 8.51
C VAL A 54 11.28 18.74 9.23
N ALA A 55 10.89 19.50 10.25
CA ALA A 55 9.65 19.30 10.99
C ALA A 55 8.41 19.52 10.10
N SER A 56 8.47 20.53 9.22
CA SER A 56 7.42 20.80 8.22
C SER A 56 7.19 19.58 7.30
N VAL A 57 8.27 19.01 6.76
CA VAL A 57 8.20 17.81 5.93
C VAL A 57 7.71 16.61 6.73
N ALA A 58 8.20 16.42 7.96
CA ALA A 58 7.78 15.32 8.82
C ALA A 58 6.27 15.35 9.13
N LEU A 59 5.71 16.55 9.32
CA LEU A 59 4.27 16.74 9.53
C LEU A 59 3.46 16.36 8.28
N LEU A 60 3.92 16.74 7.09
CA LEU A 60 3.29 16.35 5.83
C LEU A 60 3.36 14.83 5.60
N CYS A 61 4.46 14.20 6.00
CA CYS A 61 4.68 12.76 5.88
C CYS A 61 3.73 11.90 6.73
N GLN A 62 2.96 12.48 7.64
CA GLN A 62 1.89 11.77 8.33
C GLN A 62 0.73 11.39 7.40
N ASP A 63 0.59 12.07 6.25
CA ASP A 63 -0.35 11.66 5.21
C ASP A 63 0.24 10.54 4.37
N VAL A 64 -0.50 9.43 4.24
CA VAL A 64 -0.10 8.24 3.46
C VAL A 64 0.25 8.58 2.01
N ARG A 65 -0.44 9.54 1.41
CA ARG A 65 -0.21 9.97 0.02
C ARG A 65 1.12 10.67 -0.12
N VAL A 66 1.45 11.58 0.81
CA VAL A 66 2.72 12.30 0.84
C VAL A 66 3.86 11.32 1.12
N PHE A 67 3.69 10.45 2.11
CA PHE A 67 4.68 9.44 2.46
C PHE A 67 5.07 8.58 1.25
N LYS A 68 4.07 8.04 0.53
CA LYS A 68 4.30 7.25 -0.70
C LYS A 68 4.95 8.06 -1.82
N ALA A 69 4.55 9.31 -2.00
CA ALA A 69 5.15 10.18 -3.00
C ALA A 69 6.63 10.46 -2.71
N MET A 70 6.98 10.70 -1.45
CA MET A 70 8.37 10.91 -1.01
C MET A 70 9.22 9.65 -1.21
N GLU A 71 8.68 8.45 -0.89
CA GLU A 71 9.37 7.19 -1.18
C GLU A 71 9.62 7.00 -2.69
N MET A 72 8.60 7.27 -3.54
CA MET A 72 8.74 7.17 -5.00
C MET A 72 9.73 8.19 -5.58
N ALA A 73 9.83 9.37 -4.97
CA ALA A 73 10.79 10.40 -5.37
C ALA A 73 12.24 10.09 -4.93
N GLY A 74 12.46 9.04 -4.14
CA GLY A 74 13.78 8.71 -3.60
C GLY A 74 14.23 9.61 -2.46
N THR A 75 13.34 10.44 -1.91
CA THR A 75 13.58 11.32 -0.77
C THR A 75 12.73 10.86 0.41
N PRO A 76 13.19 9.89 1.21
CA PRO A 76 12.37 9.32 2.28
C PRO A 76 12.04 10.36 3.36
N CYS A 77 10.87 10.20 3.96
CA CYS A 77 10.41 11.05 5.06
C CYS A 77 11.36 10.96 6.26
N PRO A 78 11.61 12.08 6.98
CA PRO A 78 12.40 12.07 8.21
C PRO A 78 11.79 11.15 9.27
N TYR A 79 12.65 10.46 10.04
CA TYR A 79 12.24 9.58 11.13
C TYR A 79 13.21 9.71 12.31
N ASN A 80 12.70 10.09 13.48
CA ASN A 80 13.48 10.22 14.72
C ASN A 80 14.84 10.92 14.55
N GLY A 81 14.86 12.04 13.80
CA GLY A 81 16.08 12.81 13.52
C GLY A 81 16.92 12.27 12.38
N ALA A 82 16.62 11.09 11.86
CA ALA A 82 17.29 10.56 10.66
C ALA A 82 16.69 11.17 9.38
N ILE A 83 17.56 11.43 8.39
CA ILE A 83 17.21 12.04 7.10
C ILE A 83 17.92 11.27 5.98
N GLY A 84 17.32 11.20 4.79
CA GLY A 84 17.90 10.51 3.63
C GLY A 84 17.95 8.99 3.82
N ASP A 85 19.05 8.34 3.42
CA ASP A 85 19.17 6.88 3.46
C ASP A 85 19.07 6.29 4.88
N SER A 86 19.52 7.02 5.90
CA SER A 86 19.37 6.61 7.30
C SER A 86 17.90 6.58 7.72
N ALA A 87 17.08 7.53 7.27
CA ALA A 87 15.65 7.49 7.50
C ALA A 87 14.98 6.31 6.78
N LYS A 88 15.41 6.00 5.57
CA LYS A 88 14.91 4.86 4.81
C LYS A 88 15.14 3.53 5.54
N THR A 89 16.33 3.32 6.06
CA THR A 89 16.65 2.11 6.84
C THR A 89 15.86 2.05 8.14
N ALA A 90 15.68 3.20 8.82
CA ALA A 90 14.87 3.29 10.03
C ALA A 90 13.38 2.98 9.77
N TRP A 91 12.81 3.44 8.66
CA TRP A 91 11.42 3.11 8.26
C TRP A 91 11.24 1.63 7.90
N VAL A 92 12.25 0.98 7.36
CA VAL A 92 12.24 -0.47 7.09
C VAL A 92 12.28 -1.25 8.40
N ALA A 93 13.07 -0.81 9.38
CA ALA A 93 13.17 -1.43 10.69
C ALA A 93 11.88 -1.27 11.52
N ASN A 94 11.19 -0.14 11.39
CA ASN A 94 10.01 0.21 12.19
C ASN A 94 8.76 0.34 11.29
N ILE A 95 8.35 -0.77 10.70
CA ILE A 95 7.22 -0.83 9.75
C ILE A 95 5.89 -0.43 10.42
N GLU A 96 5.75 -0.66 11.70
CA GLU A 96 4.52 -0.36 12.48
C GLU A 96 4.25 1.14 12.60
N ASP A 97 5.28 1.98 12.65
CA ASP A 97 5.17 3.43 12.77
C ASP A 97 4.84 4.12 11.43
N ARG A 98 4.90 3.37 10.33
CA ARG A 98 4.60 3.91 9.01
C ARG A 98 3.13 4.33 8.90
N PRO A 99 2.82 5.48 8.31
CA PRO A 99 1.44 5.91 8.09
C PRO A 99 0.65 4.96 7.17
N ASP A 100 1.35 4.18 6.32
CA ASP A 100 0.76 3.18 5.44
C ASP A 100 0.89 1.72 5.96
N ALA A 101 1.24 1.51 7.23
CA ALA A 101 1.49 0.19 7.82
C ALA A 101 0.36 -0.82 7.57
N LYS A 102 -0.90 -0.37 7.66
CA LYS A 102 -2.08 -1.22 7.42
C LYS A 102 -2.15 -1.71 5.97
N ASP A 103 -1.86 -0.85 5.01
CA ASP A 103 -1.88 -1.20 3.59
C ASP A 103 -0.66 -2.05 3.23
N HIS A 104 0.50 -1.70 3.77
CA HIS A 104 1.75 -2.45 3.60
C HIS A 104 1.61 -3.87 4.15
N SER A 105 1.07 -4.04 5.35
CA SER A 105 0.85 -5.37 5.94
C SER A 105 -0.15 -6.21 5.13
N LYS A 106 -1.22 -5.61 4.59
CA LYS A 106 -2.16 -6.29 3.70
C LYS A 106 -1.49 -6.74 2.39
N LYS A 107 -0.61 -5.91 1.82
CA LYS A 107 0.15 -6.23 0.61
C LYS A 107 1.10 -7.39 0.85
N LEU A 108 1.87 -7.36 1.93
CA LEU A 108 2.77 -8.45 2.33
C LEU A 108 2.01 -9.76 2.58
N LYS A 109 0.88 -9.72 3.29
CA LYS A 109 0.04 -10.91 3.51
C LYS A 109 -0.46 -11.53 2.19
N LYS A 110 -0.87 -10.69 1.22
CA LYS A 110 -1.29 -11.16 -0.11
C LYS A 110 -0.13 -11.79 -0.89
N GLU A 111 1.04 -11.18 -0.82
CA GLU A 111 2.24 -11.65 -1.50
C GLU A 111 2.74 -12.97 -0.89
N ASN A 112 2.83 -13.04 0.43
CA ASN A 112 3.19 -14.27 1.16
C ASN A 112 2.19 -15.40 0.92
N LYS A 113 0.88 -15.09 0.78
CA LYS A 113 -0.12 -16.07 0.41
C LYS A 113 0.14 -16.62 -0.99
N LYS A 114 0.41 -15.74 -1.98
CA LYS A 114 0.72 -16.18 -3.36
C LYS A 114 1.97 -17.07 -3.41
N VAL A 115 3.01 -16.74 -2.65
CA VAL A 115 4.24 -17.54 -2.55
C VAL A 115 3.94 -18.90 -1.94
N ARG A 116 3.18 -18.96 -0.84
CA ARG A 116 2.77 -20.24 -0.22
C ARG A 116 1.93 -21.10 -1.13
N ASP A 117 0.98 -20.50 -1.84
CA ASP A 117 0.10 -21.25 -2.74
C ASP A 117 0.88 -21.83 -3.93
N LYS A 118 1.86 -21.08 -4.47
CA LYS A 118 2.80 -21.58 -5.48
C LYS A 118 3.67 -22.73 -4.94
N ALA A 119 4.20 -22.60 -3.72
CA ALA A 119 5.01 -23.63 -3.10
C ALA A 119 4.22 -24.92 -2.85
N LYS A 120 2.98 -24.81 -2.31
CA LYS A 120 2.08 -25.95 -2.12
C LYS A 120 1.76 -26.64 -3.44
N GLY A 121 1.48 -25.88 -4.51
CA GLY A 121 1.21 -26.45 -5.84
C GLY A 121 2.40 -27.23 -6.39
N LYS A 122 3.63 -26.76 -6.16
CA LYS A 122 4.84 -27.51 -6.56
C LYS A 122 4.98 -28.83 -5.80
N VAL A 123 4.83 -28.80 -4.47
CA VAL A 123 4.93 -30.00 -3.62
C VAL A 123 3.84 -31.03 -3.99
N ASP A 124 2.62 -30.57 -4.20
CA ASP A 124 1.51 -31.45 -4.58
C ASP A 124 1.73 -32.10 -5.94
N MET A 125 2.29 -31.34 -6.89
CA MET A 125 2.66 -31.87 -8.21
C MET A 125 3.79 -32.90 -8.12
N GLN A 126 4.82 -32.63 -7.34
CA GLN A 126 5.93 -33.61 -7.13
C GLN A 126 5.43 -34.90 -6.50
N ARG A 127 4.50 -34.80 -5.53
CA ARG A 127 3.87 -35.97 -4.92
C ARG A 127 3.11 -36.79 -5.94
N LYS A 128 2.28 -36.16 -6.76
CA LYS A 128 1.49 -36.83 -7.80
C LYS A 128 2.35 -37.51 -8.88
N VAL A 129 3.50 -36.89 -9.21
CA VAL A 129 4.44 -37.50 -10.13
C VAL A 129 5.08 -38.76 -9.53
N LYS A 130 5.43 -38.74 -8.22
CA LYS A 130 5.96 -39.94 -7.51
C LYS A 130 4.94 -41.07 -7.37
N GLU A 131 3.66 -40.75 -7.32
CA GLU A 131 2.55 -41.72 -7.27
C GLU A 131 2.22 -42.39 -8.62
N GLY A 132 3.06 -42.21 -9.64
CA GLY A 132 2.93 -42.91 -10.95
C GLY A 132 1.89 -42.31 -11.90
N TYR A 133 1.36 -41.15 -11.58
CA TYR A 133 0.45 -40.46 -12.51
C TYR A 133 1.25 -39.79 -13.64
N SER A 134 0.99 -40.16 -14.89
CA SER A 134 1.59 -39.54 -16.09
C SER A 134 1.10 -38.10 -16.31
N TYR A 135 1.52 -37.20 -15.44
CA TYR A 135 1.08 -35.80 -15.47
C TYR A 135 2.00 -34.87 -16.26
N TRP A 136 2.70 -35.38 -17.26
CA TRP A 136 3.57 -34.51 -18.08
C TRP A 136 2.87 -33.26 -18.61
N ARG A 137 1.62 -33.38 -19.08
CA ARG A 137 0.86 -32.22 -19.57
C ARG A 137 0.57 -31.16 -18.49
N ALA A 138 0.25 -31.59 -17.29
CA ALA A 138 0.02 -30.69 -16.17
C ALA A 138 1.33 -30.07 -15.68
N TYR A 139 2.38 -30.87 -15.58
CA TYR A 139 3.72 -30.39 -15.23
C TYR A 139 4.24 -29.36 -16.25
N TRP A 140 4.06 -29.60 -17.55
CA TRP A 140 4.42 -28.68 -18.61
C TRP A 140 3.68 -27.33 -18.50
N ARG A 141 2.40 -27.32 -18.16
CA ARG A 141 1.63 -26.08 -17.99
C ARG A 141 2.22 -25.20 -16.88
N MET A 142 2.74 -25.78 -15.82
CA MET A 142 3.35 -25.04 -14.72
C MET A 142 4.78 -24.60 -15.06
N CYS A 143 5.59 -25.55 -15.55
CA CYS A 143 7.00 -25.32 -15.84
C CYS A 143 7.24 -24.27 -16.92
N LYS A 144 6.41 -24.21 -17.96
CA LYS A 144 6.55 -23.22 -19.04
C LYS A 144 6.43 -21.75 -18.58
N HIS A 145 5.83 -21.51 -17.42
CA HIS A 145 5.71 -20.17 -16.82
C HIS A 145 6.83 -19.87 -15.82
N GLU A 146 7.73 -20.81 -15.56
CA GLU A 146 8.90 -20.57 -14.73
C GLU A 146 10.02 -19.92 -15.55
N LYS A 147 10.71 -18.96 -14.90
CA LYS A 147 11.84 -18.28 -15.51
C LYS A 147 13.14 -18.94 -15.09
N ASN A 148 14.08 -18.99 -16.02
CA ASN A 148 15.47 -19.30 -15.75
C ASN A 148 16.15 -18.18 -14.93
N PRO A 149 17.34 -18.41 -14.35
CA PRO A 149 18.12 -17.35 -13.68
C PRO A 149 18.40 -16.13 -14.56
N ASN A 150 18.45 -16.30 -15.88
CA ASN A 150 18.64 -15.25 -16.88
C ASN A 150 17.34 -14.49 -17.26
N GLY A 151 16.22 -14.76 -16.58
CA GLY A 151 14.94 -14.12 -16.81
C GLY A 151 14.09 -14.69 -17.96
N SER A 152 14.62 -15.57 -18.81
CA SER A 152 13.88 -16.23 -19.89
C SER A 152 12.97 -17.34 -19.36
N PHE A 153 11.86 -17.65 -20.07
CA PHE A 153 10.99 -18.78 -19.70
C PHE A 153 11.66 -20.12 -20.01
N LYS A 154 11.39 -21.14 -19.17
CA LYS A 154 11.90 -22.49 -19.37
C LYS A 154 11.39 -23.09 -20.68
N SER A 155 12.30 -23.71 -21.44
CA SER A 155 11.94 -24.42 -22.66
C SER A 155 11.24 -25.76 -22.35
N LYS A 156 10.47 -26.29 -23.31
CA LYS A 156 9.80 -27.60 -23.19
C LYS A 156 10.80 -28.72 -22.87
N ARG A 157 12.02 -28.65 -23.44
CA ARG A 157 13.09 -29.62 -23.25
C ARG A 157 13.63 -29.56 -21.83
N ALA A 158 13.86 -28.38 -21.28
CA ALA A 158 14.31 -28.18 -19.90
C ALA A 158 13.27 -28.71 -18.90
N CYS A 159 11.99 -28.41 -19.13
CA CYS A 159 10.91 -28.93 -18.30
C CYS A 159 10.78 -30.45 -18.36
N LYS A 160 11.08 -31.07 -19.50
CA LYS A 160 11.02 -32.53 -19.63
C LYS A 160 12.12 -33.21 -18.83
N VAL A 161 13.34 -32.71 -18.89
CA VAL A 161 14.48 -33.20 -18.09
C VAL A 161 14.20 -33.11 -16.59
N GLU A 162 13.62 -31.99 -16.16
CA GLU A 162 13.25 -31.76 -14.76
C GLU A 162 12.11 -32.72 -14.32
N TYR A 163 11.14 -32.97 -15.18
CA TYR A 163 10.07 -33.92 -14.94
C TYR A 163 10.61 -35.34 -14.77
N GLU A 164 11.50 -35.79 -15.65
CA GLU A 164 12.11 -37.12 -15.59
C GLU A 164 12.94 -37.33 -14.32
N ARG A 165 13.66 -36.27 -13.87
CA ARG A 165 14.39 -36.31 -12.59
C ARG A 165 13.48 -36.46 -11.37
N VAL A 166 12.30 -35.88 -11.40
CA VAL A 166 11.35 -35.92 -10.27
C VAL A 166 10.53 -37.22 -10.29
N SER A 167 10.37 -37.84 -11.48
CA SER A 167 9.61 -39.08 -11.65
C SER A 167 10.44 -40.38 -11.48
N SER A 168 11.75 -40.26 -11.47
CA SER A 168 12.70 -41.35 -11.13
C SER A 168 12.99 -41.40 -9.64
#